data_87a64e091de5668b26b8351413eb84db
#
_entry.id   87a64e091de5668b26b8351413eb84db
#
_cell.length_a   1.000
_cell.length_b   1.000
_cell.length_c   1.000
_cell.angle_alpha   90.00
_cell.angle_beta   90.00
_cell.angle_gamma   90.00
#
_symmetry.space_group_name_H-M   'P 1'
#
loop_
_entity.id
_entity.type
_entity.pdbx_description
1 polymer ?
#
loop_
_entity_poly.entity_id
_entity_poly.type
_entity_poly.pdbx_seq_one_letter_code
_entity_poly.pdbx_strand_id
1 'polypeptide(L)'
;MKKRGTALLLALILGICMAGCGAQSEETDDSSQTAQTRDDTDTGNSQEEEQGSAGGQGNVLVAYFSWADNAVLEDDVDAVSSPSVIPPGNVQQLAGWVQEETGGDLFSIKVTDPYPSDWDECLDRANEEVSEDTRPELTENVENLDQYDTVFLGYPNWWYGVPMALLSFLENNDLSGKDVYLFCSHGTGGLADSVDIITEAVPDAEISDNIFDCYEEDASSSEEVIREWVQELGYSGAQSEDAIQGNTLNLQIGDTVLTAELADNSSVDALREMLSAGPLEIDMQDYGDMEKVGSLGQDLPVNDEQITTEAGDLILYQGNSFVIYYASNTWNFTRLGKINGVSAEELQDILGEGDVTVTLSLAE
;
A
#
# COMPACT_ATOMS: atom_id res chain seq x y z
N MET A 1 37.39 5.86 -46.60
CA MET A 1 36.80 6.37 -47.88
C MET A 1 35.38 6.82 -47.59
N LYS A 2 35.09 8.05 -47.93
CA LYS A 2 33.90 8.84 -47.79
C LYS A 2 32.71 8.30 -48.60
N LYS A 3 31.47 8.50 -48.10
CA LYS A 3 30.25 9.09 -48.76
C LYS A 3 29.07 8.84 -47.84
N ARG A 4 28.42 9.74 -47.16
CA ARG A 4 27.64 10.97 -47.46
C ARG A 4 26.39 10.71 -48.31
N GLY A 5 25.27 11.13 -47.73
CA GLY A 5 24.03 11.66 -48.38
C GLY A 5 22.82 10.77 -48.11
N THR A 6 21.62 11.22 -47.79
CA THR A 6 20.99 12.52 -47.93
C THR A 6 19.66 12.50 -47.15
N ALA A 7 19.32 13.58 -46.51
CA ALA A 7 18.02 13.87 -45.91
C ALA A 7 16.96 14.14 -47.01
N LEU A 8 15.69 13.83 -46.72
CA LEU A 8 14.57 14.44 -47.43
C LEU A 8 13.42 14.78 -46.46
N LEU A 9 13.21 16.07 -46.30
CA LEU A 9 12.05 16.75 -45.76
C LEU A 9 10.94 16.81 -46.81
N LEU A 10 9.66 16.71 -46.42
CA LEU A 10 8.49 17.37 -47.02
C LEU A 10 7.32 17.23 -46.03
N ALA A 11 6.92 18.19 -45.30
CA ALA A 11 6.17 19.45 -45.51
C ALA A 11 4.68 19.30 -45.84
N LEU A 12 3.89 19.73 -44.85
CA LEU A 12 2.59 20.44 -44.86
C LEU A 12 1.58 20.19 -45.98
N ILE A 13 0.31 19.98 -45.57
CA ILE A 13 -0.84 20.75 -46.10
C ILE A 13 -1.90 20.93 -45.01
N LEU A 14 -2.20 22.21 -44.72
CA LEU A 14 -3.36 22.73 -43.98
C LEU A 14 -4.62 22.62 -44.87
N GLY A 15 -5.77 22.37 -44.27
CA GLY A 15 -7.07 22.55 -44.88
C GLY A 15 -8.11 23.01 -43.87
N ILE A 16 -8.35 24.32 -43.84
CA ILE A 16 -9.41 25.04 -43.12
C ILE A 16 -10.62 25.14 -44.03
N CYS A 17 -11.85 24.92 -43.51
CA CYS A 17 -13.12 25.53 -43.91
C CYS A 17 -14.15 25.29 -42.81
N MET A 18 -14.51 26.25 -42.04
CA MET A 18 -15.43 27.39 -42.09
C MET A 18 -16.90 27.04 -42.33
N ALA A 19 -17.69 27.25 -41.28
CA ALA A 19 -18.91 28.07 -41.11
C ALA A 19 -20.23 27.69 -41.83
N GLY A 20 -21.31 27.92 -41.02
CA GLY A 20 -22.70 28.18 -41.46
C GLY A 20 -23.69 27.77 -40.38
N CYS A 21 -24.09 28.54 -39.50
CA CYS A 21 -25.13 29.58 -39.27
C CYS A 21 -26.54 29.20 -39.76
N GLY A 22 -27.51 29.40 -38.80
CA GLY A 22 -28.91 29.75 -39.06
C GLY A 22 -29.91 28.90 -38.26
N ALA A 23 -30.44 29.36 -37.16
CA ALA A 23 -31.48 30.35 -36.82
C ALA A 23 -32.89 29.75 -36.79
N GLN A 24 -33.48 29.76 -35.55
CA GLN A 24 -34.78 30.35 -35.12
C GLN A 24 -36.06 29.82 -35.77
N SER A 25 -37.07 29.55 -35.06
CA SER A 25 -38.11 30.20 -34.21
C SER A 25 -39.33 29.27 -34.13
N GLU A 26 -40.14 29.24 -33.21
CA GLU A 26 -41.07 30.00 -32.40
C GLU A 26 -42.13 29.06 -31.85
N GLU A 27 -42.41 29.18 -30.61
CA GLU A 27 -43.65 29.43 -29.86
C GLU A 27 -44.98 28.85 -30.34
N THR A 28 -45.71 28.26 -29.40
CA THR A 28 -47.04 28.63 -28.83
C THR A 28 -47.47 27.54 -27.84
N ASP A 29 -47.61 27.79 -26.56
CA ASP A 29 -48.66 28.36 -25.76
C ASP A 29 -50.02 27.65 -25.93
N ASP A 30 -50.54 27.01 -24.91
CA ASP A 30 -51.82 27.33 -24.27
C ASP A 30 -52.12 26.45 -23.04
N SER A 31 -52.54 27.16 -22.04
CA SER A 31 -53.09 26.88 -20.75
C SER A 31 -54.28 25.93 -20.68
N SER A 32 -54.51 25.29 -19.54
CA SER A 32 -55.69 25.50 -18.69
C SER A 32 -55.69 24.70 -17.40
N GLN A 33 -55.89 25.44 -16.35
CA GLN A 33 -56.25 25.14 -14.96
C GLN A 33 -57.46 24.25 -14.79
N THR A 34 -57.54 23.52 -13.65
CA THR A 34 -58.53 23.59 -12.57
C THR A 34 -58.24 22.47 -11.56
N ALA A 35 -57.89 22.76 -10.37
CA ALA A 35 -58.47 23.11 -9.10
C ALA A 35 -59.11 21.94 -8.31
N GLN A 36 -58.50 21.72 -7.14
CA GLN A 36 -59.02 21.41 -5.80
C GLN A 36 -59.82 20.12 -5.54
N THR A 37 -59.35 19.32 -4.58
CA THR A 37 -59.87 19.33 -3.20
C THR A 37 -58.99 18.51 -2.26
N ARG A 38 -58.87 19.02 -1.04
CA ARG A 38 -58.19 18.49 0.15
C ARG A 38 -58.85 17.21 0.65
N ASP A 39 -58.06 16.31 1.25
CA ASP A 39 -58.35 15.90 2.64
C ASP A 39 -57.06 15.33 3.33
N ASP A 40 -56.92 15.66 4.60
CA ASP A 40 -55.86 15.35 5.53
C ASP A 40 -55.87 13.88 5.91
N THR A 41 -54.67 13.31 6.10
CA THR A 41 -54.23 12.64 7.36
C THR A 41 -52.75 12.22 7.31
N ASP A 42 -52.01 12.89 8.12
CA ASP A 42 -50.94 12.53 9.05
C ASP A 42 -50.31 11.12 8.94
N THR A 43 -49.01 11.11 8.86
CA THR A 43 -47.97 10.39 9.62
C THR A 43 -46.76 9.97 8.78
N GLY A 44 -45.60 10.35 9.24
CA GLY A 44 -44.35 9.61 9.03
C GLY A 44 -43.38 10.21 8.03
N ASN A 45 -42.72 11.28 8.47
CA ASN A 45 -41.45 11.73 7.91
C ASN A 45 -40.38 10.63 8.07
N SER A 46 -39.99 10.03 6.97
CA SER A 46 -38.71 9.38 6.84
C SER A 46 -38.01 10.03 5.66
N GLN A 47 -37.23 11.03 5.96
CA GLN A 47 -36.15 11.48 5.06
C GLN A 47 -35.16 10.33 4.98
N GLU A 48 -35.17 9.58 3.90
CA GLU A 48 -33.99 8.88 3.42
C GLU A 48 -33.05 9.98 2.92
N GLU A 49 -32.17 10.40 3.81
CA GLU A 49 -30.91 11.01 3.41
C GLU A 49 -30.13 9.89 2.68
N GLU A 50 -29.93 10.07 1.39
CA GLU A 50 -28.83 9.41 0.68
C GLU A 50 -27.52 9.85 1.36
N GLN A 51 -27.13 9.16 2.42
CA GLN A 51 -25.76 9.14 2.89
C GLN A 51 -24.98 8.35 1.83
N GLY A 52 -24.21 9.08 1.04
CA GLY A 52 -23.09 8.49 0.33
C GLY A 52 -22.32 7.63 1.33
N SER A 53 -22.26 6.34 1.05
CA SER A 53 -21.46 5.37 1.80
C SER A 53 -20.01 5.87 1.77
N ALA A 54 -19.58 6.50 2.84
CA ALA A 54 -18.17 6.52 3.19
C ALA A 54 -17.80 5.05 3.43
N GLY A 55 -16.80 4.54 2.71
CA GLY A 55 -16.37 3.16 2.72
C GLY A 55 -16.26 2.64 4.16
N GLY A 56 -17.19 1.76 4.55
CA GLY A 56 -17.05 0.99 5.76
C GLY A 56 -15.92 -0.02 5.51
N GLN A 57 -14.98 -0.11 6.44
CA GLN A 57 -13.97 -1.17 6.45
C GLN A 57 -14.69 -2.53 6.54
N GLY A 58 -15.03 -3.09 5.36
CA GLY A 58 -15.32 -4.50 5.22
C GLY A 58 -14.01 -5.29 5.36
N ASN A 59 -14.10 -6.58 5.64
CA ASN A 59 -12.92 -7.42 5.66
C ASN A 59 -12.23 -7.42 4.28
N VAL A 60 -10.94 -7.17 4.26
CA VAL A 60 -10.13 -7.07 3.05
C VAL A 60 -9.29 -8.32 2.86
N LEU A 61 -9.28 -8.84 1.64
CA LEU A 61 -8.35 -9.88 1.18
C LEU A 61 -7.32 -9.24 0.23
N VAL A 62 -6.04 -9.49 0.46
CA VAL A 62 -4.96 -9.15 -0.47
C VAL A 62 -4.45 -10.44 -1.10
N ALA A 63 -5.02 -10.83 -2.24
CA ALA A 63 -4.62 -12.01 -2.98
C ALA A 63 -3.63 -11.64 -4.08
N TYR A 64 -2.57 -12.43 -4.24
CA TYR A 64 -1.57 -12.13 -5.26
C TYR A 64 -0.90 -13.39 -5.83
N PHE A 65 -0.54 -13.32 -7.12
CA PHE A 65 0.37 -14.28 -7.72
C PHE A 65 1.74 -13.64 -7.90
N SER A 66 2.78 -14.32 -7.43
CA SER A 66 4.19 -13.92 -7.64
C SER A 66 4.98 -15.09 -8.23
N TRP A 67 5.83 -14.80 -9.21
CA TRP A 67 6.73 -15.83 -9.74
C TRP A 67 7.68 -16.34 -8.66
N ALA A 68 8.23 -15.45 -7.83
CA ALA A 68 9.13 -15.81 -6.74
C ALA A 68 8.54 -16.84 -5.76
N ASP A 69 7.23 -16.72 -5.45
CA ASP A 69 6.52 -17.66 -4.58
C ASP A 69 6.22 -18.99 -5.26
N ASN A 70 6.27 -19.03 -6.57
CA ASN A 70 5.90 -20.14 -7.42
C ASN A 70 7.08 -20.75 -8.20
N ALA A 71 8.32 -20.34 -7.91
CA ALA A 71 9.52 -20.85 -8.56
C ALA A 71 10.36 -21.72 -7.61
N VAL A 72 11.00 -22.74 -8.17
CA VAL A 72 12.07 -23.45 -7.49
C VAL A 72 13.38 -22.82 -7.92
N LEU A 73 14.02 -22.08 -7.02
CA LEU A 73 15.30 -21.43 -7.30
C LEU A 73 16.41 -22.47 -7.45
N GLU A 74 17.13 -22.40 -8.55
CA GLU A 74 18.37 -23.15 -8.78
C GLU A 74 19.58 -22.35 -8.30
N ASP A 75 20.72 -23.04 -8.07
CA ASP A 75 21.95 -22.45 -7.48
C ASP A 75 22.58 -21.32 -8.35
N ASP A 76 22.23 -21.25 -9.64
CA ASP A 76 22.77 -20.34 -10.64
C ASP A 76 21.73 -19.45 -11.34
N VAL A 77 20.61 -19.16 -10.64
CA VAL A 77 19.57 -18.27 -11.17
C VAL A 77 20.18 -16.92 -11.57
N ASP A 78 20.03 -16.58 -12.85
CA ASP A 78 20.43 -15.28 -13.36
C ASP A 78 19.37 -14.22 -12.97
N ALA A 79 19.58 -13.62 -11.80
CA ALA A 79 18.75 -12.53 -11.26
C ALA A 79 18.67 -11.28 -12.19
N VAL A 80 19.52 -11.24 -13.22
CA VAL A 80 19.52 -10.14 -14.20
C VAL A 80 18.41 -10.33 -15.23
N SER A 81 17.94 -11.56 -15.44
CA SER A 81 16.91 -11.87 -16.43
C SER A 81 15.52 -11.45 -16.01
N SER A 82 15.19 -11.53 -14.72
CA SER A 82 13.99 -10.94 -14.15
C SER A 82 14.12 -10.74 -12.65
N PRO A 83 13.97 -9.52 -12.13
CA PRO A 83 13.99 -9.26 -10.70
C PRO A 83 12.81 -9.93 -9.97
N SER A 84 11.75 -10.32 -10.69
CA SER A 84 10.53 -10.87 -10.11
C SER A 84 10.63 -12.32 -9.66
N VAL A 85 11.71 -13.08 -10.01
CA VAL A 85 11.90 -14.48 -9.60
C VAL A 85 12.59 -14.63 -8.23
N ILE A 86 13.28 -13.59 -7.78
CA ILE A 86 14.00 -13.61 -6.50
C ILE A 86 13.09 -13.07 -5.39
N PRO A 87 12.94 -13.81 -4.27
CA PRO A 87 12.19 -13.33 -3.12
C PRO A 87 12.83 -12.08 -2.45
N PRO A 88 12.01 -11.11 -2.01
CA PRO A 88 10.60 -11.03 -2.33
C PRO A 88 10.40 -10.59 -3.79
N GLY A 89 9.55 -11.31 -4.53
CA GLY A 89 9.22 -10.91 -5.90
C GLY A 89 8.45 -9.59 -5.96
N ASN A 90 8.45 -8.95 -7.14
CA ASN A 90 7.83 -7.63 -7.32
C ASN A 90 6.39 -7.57 -6.77
N VAL A 91 5.53 -8.47 -7.21
CA VAL A 91 4.12 -8.47 -6.78
C VAL A 91 3.96 -8.81 -5.31
N GLN A 92 4.85 -9.65 -4.75
CA GLN A 92 4.87 -9.94 -3.32
C GLN A 92 5.19 -8.70 -2.48
N GLN A 93 6.17 -7.88 -2.93
CA GLN A 93 6.47 -6.61 -2.26
C GLN A 93 5.28 -5.65 -2.30
N LEU A 94 4.68 -5.46 -3.49
CA LEU A 94 3.51 -4.62 -3.66
C LEU A 94 2.35 -5.10 -2.77
N ALA A 95 2.10 -6.42 -2.73
CA ALA A 95 1.06 -7.00 -1.90
C ALA A 95 1.30 -6.78 -0.40
N GLY A 96 2.55 -6.82 0.03
CA GLY A 96 2.93 -6.50 1.41
C GLY A 96 2.54 -5.07 1.80
N TRP A 97 2.86 -4.08 0.98
CA TRP A 97 2.50 -2.68 1.24
C TRP A 97 0.99 -2.43 1.17
N VAL A 98 0.27 -3.10 0.24
CA VAL A 98 -1.20 -3.07 0.23
C VAL A 98 -1.78 -3.68 1.50
N GLN A 99 -1.23 -4.79 1.96
CA GLN A 99 -1.66 -5.45 3.19
C GLN A 99 -1.41 -4.57 4.43
N GLU A 100 -0.26 -3.92 4.52
CA GLU A 100 0.06 -2.98 5.60
C GLU A 100 -0.90 -1.78 5.62
N GLU A 101 -1.27 -1.21 4.46
CA GLU A 101 -2.21 -0.08 4.37
C GLU A 101 -3.66 -0.50 4.58
N THR A 102 -4.06 -1.71 4.21
CA THR A 102 -5.44 -2.18 4.34
C THR A 102 -5.72 -2.93 5.64
N GLY A 103 -4.67 -3.52 6.28
CA GLY A 103 -4.78 -4.50 7.35
C GLY A 103 -5.49 -5.78 6.94
N GLY A 104 -5.59 -6.03 5.64
CA GLY A 104 -6.24 -7.20 5.09
C GLY A 104 -5.46 -8.50 5.30
N ASP A 105 -6.13 -9.61 5.11
CA ASP A 105 -5.51 -10.93 5.11
C ASP A 105 -4.73 -11.14 3.81
N LEU A 106 -3.47 -11.58 3.92
CA LEU A 106 -2.60 -11.83 2.77
C LEU A 106 -2.76 -13.28 2.28
N PHE A 107 -2.98 -13.47 0.97
CA PHE A 107 -3.10 -14.77 0.33
C PHE A 107 -2.20 -14.88 -0.90
N SER A 108 -1.17 -15.74 -0.82
CA SER A 108 -0.31 -16.04 -1.97
C SER A 108 -0.91 -17.16 -2.81
N ILE A 109 -1.22 -16.87 -4.07
CA ILE A 109 -1.73 -17.83 -5.05
C ILE A 109 -0.58 -18.74 -5.46
N LYS A 110 -0.62 -20.02 -5.06
CA LYS A 110 0.44 -20.99 -5.30
C LYS A 110 -0.03 -22.17 -6.12
N VAL A 111 0.80 -22.58 -7.09
CA VAL A 111 0.57 -23.78 -7.90
C VAL A 111 1.18 -25.02 -7.26
N THR A 112 0.59 -26.19 -7.50
CA THR A 112 1.12 -27.48 -7.01
C THR A 112 2.40 -27.90 -7.74
N ASP A 113 2.55 -27.49 -9.00
CA ASP A 113 3.72 -27.73 -9.84
C ASP A 113 4.45 -26.39 -10.09
N PRO A 114 5.53 -26.06 -9.34
CA PRO A 114 6.19 -24.79 -9.43
C PRO A 114 6.75 -24.48 -10.82
N TYR A 115 6.79 -23.22 -11.18
CA TYR A 115 7.40 -22.76 -12.43
C TYR A 115 8.93 -22.88 -12.37
N PRO A 116 9.61 -23.08 -13.52
CA PRO A 116 11.05 -22.95 -13.60
C PRO A 116 11.51 -21.56 -13.15
N SER A 117 12.71 -21.48 -12.55
CA SER A 117 13.36 -20.21 -12.22
C SER A 117 14.16 -19.63 -13.39
N ASP A 118 14.46 -20.44 -14.40
CA ASP A 118 15.03 -19.99 -15.67
C ASP A 118 13.98 -19.27 -16.51
N TRP A 119 14.39 -18.13 -17.09
CA TRP A 119 13.46 -17.28 -17.86
C TRP A 119 12.92 -17.98 -19.11
N ASP A 120 13.80 -18.60 -19.90
CA ASP A 120 13.39 -19.21 -21.17
C ASP A 120 12.49 -20.44 -20.91
N GLU A 121 12.79 -21.24 -19.88
CA GLU A 121 11.96 -22.39 -19.52
C GLU A 121 10.61 -21.98 -18.93
N CYS A 122 10.56 -20.93 -18.11
CA CYS A 122 9.32 -20.35 -17.61
C CYS A 122 8.49 -19.75 -18.74
N LEU A 123 9.15 -19.07 -19.68
CA LEU A 123 8.59 -18.51 -20.90
C LEU A 123 7.91 -19.59 -21.74
N ASP A 124 8.60 -20.69 -22.01
CA ASP A 124 8.09 -21.81 -22.80
C ASP A 124 6.87 -22.44 -22.12
N ARG A 125 6.92 -22.71 -20.80
CA ARG A 125 5.79 -23.27 -20.06
C ARG A 125 4.58 -22.32 -20.06
N ALA A 126 4.77 -21.06 -19.77
CA ALA A 126 3.65 -20.11 -19.75
C ALA A 126 3.01 -19.92 -21.15
N ASN A 127 3.80 -19.99 -22.23
CA ASN A 127 3.28 -20.01 -23.61
C ASN A 127 2.44 -21.27 -23.88
N GLU A 128 2.90 -22.44 -23.42
CA GLU A 128 2.16 -23.69 -23.57
C GLU A 128 0.82 -23.61 -22.82
N GLU A 129 0.84 -23.15 -21.55
CA GLU A 129 -0.36 -22.97 -20.74
C GLU A 129 -1.40 -22.04 -21.42
N VAL A 130 -0.97 -20.91 -21.97
CA VAL A 130 -1.86 -20.00 -22.72
C VAL A 130 -2.39 -20.66 -23.99
N SER A 131 -1.52 -21.32 -24.79
CA SER A 131 -1.92 -21.93 -26.05
C SER A 131 -2.88 -23.12 -25.90
N GLU A 132 -2.80 -23.84 -24.79
CA GLU A 132 -3.64 -24.98 -24.46
C GLU A 132 -4.83 -24.62 -23.55
N ASP A 133 -4.95 -23.34 -23.17
CA ASP A 133 -5.95 -22.84 -22.20
C ASP A 133 -5.92 -23.64 -20.88
N THR A 134 -4.70 -23.96 -20.42
CA THR A 134 -4.46 -24.77 -19.24
C THR A 134 -4.80 -24.00 -17.97
N ARG A 135 -5.34 -24.67 -16.97
CA ARG A 135 -5.55 -24.14 -15.61
C ARG A 135 -4.62 -24.87 -14.63
N PRO A 136 -3.45 -24.29 -14.29
CA PRO A 136 -2.56 -24.87 -13.30
C PRO A 136 -3.28 -25.17 -11.99
N GLU A 137 -3.05 -26.36 -11.41
CA GLU A 137 -3.66 -26.75 -10.15
C GLU A 137 -3.07 -25.93 -9.00
N LEU A 138 -3.94 -25.32 -8.19
CA LEU A 138 -3.52 -24.51 -7.03
C LEU A 138 -3.32 -25.44 -5.81
N THR A 139 -2.41 -25.02 -4.92
CA THR A 139 -2.16 -25.74 -3.66
C THR A 139 -3.34 -25.64 -2.70
N GLU A 140 -4.04 -24.49 -2.73
CA GLU A 140 -5.19 -24.18 -1.87
C GLU A 140 -6.05 -23.08 -2.49
N ASN A 141 -7.26 -22.94 -1.98
CA ASN A 141 -8.17 -21.83 -2.27
C ASN A 141 -8.41 -21.02 -1.00
N VAL A 142 -8.95 -19.82 -1.13
CA VAL A 142 -9.27 -18.98 0.02
C VAL A 142 -10.34 -19.64 0.89
N GLU A 143 -10.03 -19.88 2.16
CA GLU A 143 -11.01 -20.36 3.11
C GLU A 143 -11.96 -19.21 3.53
N ASN A 144 -13.26 -19.50 3.61
CA ASN A 144 -14.29 -18.53 4.03
C ASN A 144 -14.26 -17.21 3.24
N LEU A 145 -14.14 -17.29 1.91
CA LEU A 145 -14.10 -16.11 1.01
C LEU A 145 -15.29 -15.17 1.22
N ASP A 146 -16.44 -15.67 1.65
CA ASP A 146 -17.64 -14.89 1.94
C ASP A 146 -17.47 -13.84 3.06
N GLN A 147 -16.42 -13.96 3.88
CA GLN A 147 -16.12 -12.99 4.93
C GLN A 147 -15.54 -11.67 4.39
N TYR A 148 -14.99 -11.68 3.16
CA TYR A 148 -14.36 -10.51 2.56
C TYR A 148 -15.36 -9.79 1.66
N ASP A 149 -15.43 -8.48 1.79
CA ASP A 149 -16.22 -7.59 0.92
C ASP A 149 -15.35 -7.03 -0.19
N THR A 150 -14.05 -6.87 0.07
CA THR A 150 -13.05 -6.28 -0.83
C THR A 150 -11.90 -7.24 -1.10
N VAL A 151 -11.44 -7.27 -2.35
CA VAL A 151 -10.27 -8.04 -2.78
C VAL A 151 -9.29 -7.12 -3.51
N PHE A 152 -8.09 -6.97 -2.98
CA PHE A 152 -6.96 -6.45 -3.73
C PHE A 152 -6.30 -7.62 -4.45
N LEU A 153 -6.23 -7.56 -5.78
CA LEU A 153 -5.71 -8.64 -6.60
C LEU A 153 -4.43 -8.23 -7.33
N GLY A 154 -3.31 -8.82 -6.92
CA GLY A 154 -1.98 -8.56 -7.45
C GLY A 154 -1.50 -9.59 -8.45
N TYR A 155 -0.91 -9.13 -9.56
CA TYR A 155 -0.39 -10.04 -10.58
C TYR A 155 0.74 -9.42 -11.41
N PRO A 156 1.65 -10.23 -11.99
CA PRO A 156 2.54 -9.76 -13.04
C PRO A 156 1.82 -9.85 -14.39
N ASN A 157 2.04 -8.87 -15.29
CA ASN A 157 1.61 -9.02 -16.67
C ASN A 157 2.48 -10.06 -17.38
N TRP A 158 1.91 -11.19 -17.74
CA TRP A 158 2.54 -12.23 -18.54
C TRP A 158 1.87 -12.32 -19.91
N TRP A 159 2.66 -12.27 -20.96
CA TRP A 159 2.20 -12.43 -22.35
C TRP A 159 1.08 -11.47 -22.77
N TYR A 160 1.20 -10.21 -22.37
CA TYR A 160 0.15 -9.21 -22.60
C TYR A 160 -1.19 -9.56 -21.94
N GLY A 161 -1.18 -10.43 -20.93
CA GLY A 161 -2.35 -10.88 -20.21
C GLY A 161 -2.01 -11.19 -18.74
N VAL A 162 -2.46 -12.33 -18.27
CA VAL A 162 -2.27 -12.80 -16.89
C VAL A 162 -1.63 -14.19 -16.83
N PRO A 163 -0.94 -14.57 -15.74
CA PRO A 163 -0.56 -15.97 -15.51
C PRO A 163 -1.80 -16.87 -15.49
N MET A 164 -1.72 -18.04 -16.15
CA MET A 164 -2.86 -18.97 -16.18
C MET A 164 -3.26 -19.47 -14.79
N ALA A 165 -2.33 -19.48 -13.83
CA ALA A 165 -2.61 -19.72 -12.42
C ALA A 165 -3.54 -18.67 -11.78
N LEU A 166 -3.51 -17.42 -12.24
CA LEU A 166 -4.46 -16.39 -11.80
C LEU A 166 -5.88 -16.73 -12.27
N LEU A 167 -6.04 -17.20 -13.51
CA LEU A 167 -7.34 -17.67 -14.00
C LEU A 167 -7.84 -18.89 -13.21
N SER A 168 -6.94 -19.83 -12.83
CA SER A 168 -7.30 -20.93 -11.93
C SER A 168 -7.86 -20.40 -10.59
N PHE A 169 -7.25 -19.35 -10.04
CA PHE A 169 -7.72 -18.70 -8.81
C PHE A 169 -9.09 -18.07 -8.99
N LEU A 170 -9.30 -17.29 -10.04
CA LEU A 170 -10.55 -16.59 -10.32
C LEU A 170 -11.71 -17.56 -10.60
N GLU A 171 -11.45 -18.69 -11.25
CA GLU A 171 -12.45 -19.73 -11.52
C GLU A 171 -12.80 -20.56 -10.28
N ASN A 172 -11.88 -20.68 -9.32
CA ASN A 172 -12.07 -21.50 -8.11
C ASN A 172 -12.60 -20.70 -6.91
N ASN A 173 -12.57 -19.36 -6.98
CA ASN A 173 -12.97 -18.47 -5.91
C ASN A 173 -14.03 -17.49 -6.43
N ASP A 174 -15.25 -17.55 -5.87
CA ASP A 174 -16.37 -16.72 -6.30
C ASP A 174 -16.23 -15.29 -5.76
N LEU A 175 -15.88 -14.36 -6.65
CA LEU A 175 -15.75 -12.93 -6.34
C LEU A 175 -17.02 -12.12 -6.61
N SER A 176 -18.17 -12.76 -6.87
CA SER A 176 -19.43 -12.08 -7.18
C SER A 176 -19.82 -11.09 -6.07
N GLY A 177 -20.10 -9.84 -6.47
CA GLY A 177 -20.53 -8.77 -5.57
C GLY A 177 -19.45 -8.22 -4.64
N LYS A 178 -18.17 -8.56 -4.89
CA LYS A 178 -17.04 -8.00 -4.15
C LYS A 178 -16.43 -6.84 -4.93
N ASP A 179 -15.96 -5.83 -4.20
CA ASP A 179 -15.13 -4.76 -4.75
C ASP A 179 -13.73 -5.30 -5.04
N VAL A 180 -13.26 -5.19 -6.28
CA VAL A 180 -11.94 -5.72 -6.70
C VAL A 180 -11.04 -4.59 -7.17
N TYR A 181 -9.90 -4.41 -6.52
CA TYR A 181 -8.86 -3.45 -6.85
C TYR A 181 -7.64 -4.19 -7.40
N LEU A 182 -7.20 -3.81 -8.60
CA LEU A 182 -6.10 -4.48 -9.28
C LEU A 182 -4.78 -3.75 -9.06
N PHE A 183 -3.70 -4.51 -8.81
CA PHE A 183 -2.33 -3.97 -8.85
C PHE A 183 -1.42 -4.89 -9.65
N CYS A 184 -0.60 -4.30 -10.52
CA CYS A 184 0.17 -5.04 -11.52
C CYS A 184 1.63 -4.60 -11.58
N SER A 185 2.54 -5.57 -11.64
CA SER A 185 3.92 -5.34 -12.08
C SER A 185 4.09 -5.83 -13.52
N HIS A 186 4.63 -5.00 -14.40
CA HIS A 186 4.69 -5.32 -15.82
C HIS A 186 6.00 -4.86 -16.48
N GLY A 187 6.32 -5.44 -17.63
CA GLY A 187 7.36 -4.96 -18.54
C GLY A 187 6.79 -3.93 -19.53
N THR A 188 7.38 -3.89 -20.74
CA THR A 188 7.06 -2.92 -21.80
C THR A 188 5.61 -2.98 -22.31
N GLY A 189 4.87 -4.04 -21.99
CA GLY A 189 3.48 -4.24 -22.42
C GLY A 189 2.45 -3.42 -21.62
N GLY A 190 2.83 -2.87 -20.47
CA GLY A 190 1.87 -2.25 -19.54
C GLY A 190 0.83 -3.27 -19.07
N LEU A 191 -0.40 -2.83 -18.83
CA LEU A 191 -1.53 -3.71 -18.48
C LEU A 191 -2.01 -4.58 -19.65
N ALA A 192 -1.84 -4.11 -20.89
CA ALA A 192 -2.31 -4.78 -22.12
C ALA A 192 -3.75 -5.33 -21.97
N ASP A 193 -3.99 -6.62 -22.25
CA ASP A 193 -5.32 -7.23 -22.20
C ASP A 193 -5.66 -7.81 -20.79
N SER A 194 -4.78 -7.64 -19.79
CA SER A 194 -4.92 -8.31 -18.50
C SER A 194 -6.21 -7.94 -17.75
N VAL A 195 -6.61 -6.67 -17.80
CA VAL A 195 -7.83 -6.18 -17.14
C VAL A 195 -9.09 -6.75 -17.78
N ASP A 196 -9.12 -6.79 -19.12
CA ASP A 196 -10.24 -7.37 -19.86
C ASP A 196 -10.37 -8.88 -19.56
N ILE A 197 -9.24 -9.60 -19.52
CA ILE A 197 -9.20 -11.03 -19.18
C ILE A 197 -9.74 -11.29 -17.78
N ILE A 198 -9.34 -10.48 -16.78
CA ILE A 198 -9.83 -10.62 -15.40
C ILE A 198 -11.34 -10.30 -15.35
N THR A 199 -11.77 -9.23 -16.02
CA THR A 199 -13.19 -8.83 -16.05
C THR A 199 -14.06 -9.91 -16.70
N GLU A 200 -13.58 -10.57 -17.76
CA GLU A 200 -14.30 -11.68 -18.38
C GLU A 200 -14.36 -12.93 -17.48
N ALA A 201 -13.33 -13.16 -16.65
CA ALA A 201 -13.27 -14.30 -15.74
C ALA A 201 -14.21 -14.15 -14.53
N VAL A 202 -14.44 -12.93 -14.05
CA VAL A 202 -15.29 -12.64 -12.87
C VAL A 202 -16.33 -11.55 -13.18
N PRO A 203 -17.29 -11.80 -14.08
CA PRO A 203 -18.20 -10.78 -14.62
C PRO A 203 -19.19 -10.21 -13.60
N ASP A 204 -19.36 -10.86 -12.47
CA ASP A 204 -20.25 -10.46 -11.39
C ASP A 204 -19.50 -9.77 -10.22
N ALA A 205 -18.19 -9.52 -10.35
CA ALA A 205 -17.39 -8.70 -9.43
C ALA A 205 -17.41 -7.22 -9.84
N GLU A 206 -17.26 -6.31 -8.87
CA GLU A 206 -17.15 -4.86 -9.10
C GLU A 206 -15.66 -4.47 -9.23
N ILE A 207 -15.12 -4.54 -10.47
CA ILE A 207 -13.71 -4.21 -10.73
C ILE A 207 -13.55 -2.70 -10.86
N SER A 208 -12.66 -2.12 -10.04
CA SER A 208 -12.37 -0.69 -10.06
C SER A 208 -11.56 -0.29 -11.30
N ASP A 209 -11.92 0.86 -11.90
CA ASP A 209 -11.13 1.49 -12.95
C ASP A 209 -9.83 2.15 -12.42
N ASN A 210 -9.71 2.35 -11.09
CA ASN A 210 -8.52 2.88 -10.44
C ASN A 210 -7.56 1.73 -10.14
N ILE A 211 -6.60 1.51 -11.04
CA ILE A 211 -5.66 0.40 -11.03
C ILE A 211 -4.26 0.92 -10.73
N PHE A 212 -3.56 0.28 -9.81
CA PHE A 212 -2.12 0.53 -9.64
C PHE A 212 -1.32 -0.32 -10.60
N ASP A 213 -0.39 0.30 -11.33
CA ASP A 213 0.58 -0.44 -12.12
C ASP A 213 1.98 0.19 -12.06
N CYS A 214 3.00 -0.65 -12.14
CA CYS A 214 4.39 -0.20 -12.19
C CYS A 214 5.24 -1.05 -13.13
N TYR A 215 6.28 -0.43 -13.68
CA TYR A 215 7.30 -1.17 -14.43
C TYR A 215 8.08 -2.08 -13.48
N GLU A 216 8.46 -3.26 -13.93
CA GLU A 216 9.10 -4.29 -13.08
C GLU A 216 10.39 -3.83 -12.39
N GLU A 217 11.17 -2.94 -13.03
CA GLU A 217 12.38 -2.36 -12.44
C GLU A 217 12.07 -1.33 -11.34
N ASP A 218 10.86 -0.74 -11.35
CA ASP A 218 10.43 0.28 -10.41
C ASP A 218 9.66 -0.30 -9.21
N ALA A 219 9.30 -1.59 -9.25
CA ALA A 219 8.45 -2.21 -8.23
C ALA A 219 9.03 -2.03 -6.82
N SER A 220 10.35 -2.22 -6.63
CA SER A 220 11.00 -2.09 -5.31
C SER A 220 11.06 -0.64 -4.78
N SER A 221 10.80 0.36 -5.62
CA SER A 221 10.76 1.78 -5.26
C SER A 221 9.35 2.36 -5.26
N SER A 222 8.32 1.54 -5.45
CA SER A 222 6.92 1.97 -5.57
C SER A 222 6.17 2.04 -4.23
N GLU A 223 6.86 1.86 -3.10
CA GLU A 223 6.22 1.83 -1.78
C GLU A 223 5.34 3.07 -1.51
N GLU A 224 5.90 4.27 -1.63
CA GLU A 224 5.16 5.51 -1.37
C GLU A 224 3.95 5.65 -2.31
N VAL A 225 4.14 5.34 -3.61
CA VAL A 225 3.09 5.52 -4.62
C VAL A 225 1.93 4.52 -4.44
N ILE A 226 2.24 3.25 -4.11
CA ILE A 226 1.19 2.26 -3.87
C ILE A 226 0.43 2.52 -2.56
N ARG A 227 1.11 3.03 -1.52
CA ARG A 227 0.46 3.45 -0.28
C ARG A 227 -0.48 4.64 -0.53
N GLU A 228 -0.04 5.66 -1.28
CA GLU A 228 -0.89 6.77 -1.70
C GLU A 228 -2.12 6.29 -2.49
N TRP A 229 -1.93 5.34 -3.42
CA TRP A 229 -3.03 4.75 -4.20
C TRP A 229 -4.06 4.06 -3.30
N VAL A 230 -3.62 3.24 -2.32
CA VAL A 230 -4.51 2.56 -1.37
C VAL A 230 -5.26 3.57 -0.50
N GLN A 231 -4.60 4.66 -0.08
CA GLN A 231 -5.23 5.76 0.68
C GLN A 231 -6.26 6.52 -0.16
N GLU A 232 -6.02 6.76 -1.45
CA GLU A 232 -6.99 7.38 -2.36
C GLU A 232 -8.25 6.51 -2.54
N LEU A 233 -8.14 5.19 -2.42
CA LEU A 233 -9.27 4.26 -2.42
C LEU A 233 -10.05 4.28 -1.10
N GLY A 234 -9.61 5.05 -0.09
CA GLY A 234 -10.27 5.19 1.19
C GLY A 234 -9.79 4.22 2.27
N TYR A 235 -8.76 3.45 1.97
CA TYR A 235 -8.05 2.62 2.93
C TYR A 235 -6.86 3.45 3.44
N SER A 236 -7.02 4.14 4.52
CA SER A 236 -5.91 4.81 5.20
C SER A 236 -5.37 3.86 6.24
N GLY A 237 -4.26 3.16 5.89
CA GLY A 237 -3.60 2.15 6.69
C GLY A 237 -4.53 1.50 7.69
N ALA A 238 -4.77 0.20 7.63
CA ALA A 238 -5.42 -0.47 8.75
C ALA A 238 -4.47 -0.45 9.96
N GLN A 239 -4.14 0.72 10.37
CA GLN A 239 -4.04 0.96 11.78
C GLN A 239 -5.48 0.82 12.29
N SER A 240 -5.90 -0.42 12.60
CA SER A 240 -6.96 -0.62 13.57
C SER A 240 -6.72 0.44 14.66
N GLU A 241 -7.74 1.07 15.19
CA GLU A 241 -7.54 1.94 16.36
C GLU A 241 -6.68 1.21 17.40
N ASP A 242 -6.70 -0.13 17.43
CA ASP A 242 -5.79 -1.01 18.20
C ASP A 242 -4.33 -1.01 17.69
N ALA A 243 -4.04 -0.83 16.39
CA ALA A 243 -2.67 -0.76 15.87
C ALA A 243 -2.11 0.67 15.89
N ILE A 244 -2.95 1.71 15.73
CA ILE A 244 -2.59 3.09 16.06
C ILE A 244 -2.27 3.18 17.55
N GLN A 245 -3.05 2.53 18.41
CA GLN A 245 -2.81 2.43 19.84
C GLN A 245 -1.51 1.67 20.17
N GLY A 246 -1.12 0.68 19.36
CA GLY A 246 0.13 -0.09 19.57
C GLY A 246 1.39 0.50 18.91
N ASN A 247 1.25 1.35 17.87
CA ASN A 247 2.40 1.87 17.12
C ASN A 247 2.77 3.32 17.48
N THR A 248 1.97 3.97 18.30
CA THR A 248 2.23 5.34 18.75
C THR A 248 2.72 5.34 20.19
N LEU A 249 3.88 5.95 20.40
CA LEU A 249 4.46 6.19 21.71
C LEU A 249 4.14 7.62 22.15
N ASN A 250 3.53 7.77 23.31
CA ASN A 250 3.39 9.07 23.95
C ASN A 250 4.60 9.34 24.86
N LEU A 251 5.18 10.53 24.71
CA LEU A 251 6.26 11.04 25.54
C LEU A 251 5.71 12.25 26.31
N GLN A 252 5.42 12.07 27.57
CA GLN A 252 5.00 13.18 28.44
C GLN A 252 6.22 13.83 29.08
N ILE A 253 6.36 15.14 28.85
CA ILE A 253 7.46 15.99 29.36
C ILE A 253 6.81 17.18 30.05
N GLY A 254 6.76 17.15 31.39
CA GLY A 254 6.00 18.13 32.15
C GLY A 254 4.52 18.14 31.76
N ASP A 255 4.02 19.29 31.28
CA ASP A 255 2.62 19.42 30.80
C ASP A 255 2.46 19.15 29.30
N THR A 256 3.54 18.86 28.57
CA THR A 256 3.53 18.61 27.13
C THR A 256 3.54 17.12 26.83
N VAL A 257 2.70 16.67 25.91
CA VAL A 257 2.71 15.32 25.36
C VAL A 257 3.11 15.40 23.88
N LEU A 258 4.19 14.73 23.54
CA LEU A 258 4.62 14.50 22.16
C LEU A 258 4.23 13.09 21.76
N THR A 259 3.95 12.89 20.48
CA THR A 259 3.67 11.57 19.90
C THR A 259 4.78 11.18 18.96
N ALA A 260 5.20 9.93 19.04
CA ALA A 260 6.18 9.35 18.16
C ALA A 260 5.62 8.10 17.48
N GLU A 261 5.93 7.95 16.23
CA GLU A 261 5.71 6.70 15.49
C GLU A 261 6.84 5.73 15.79
N LEU A 262 6.50 4.51 16.17
CA LEU A 262 7.46 3.46 16.50
C LEU A 262 7.93 2.76 15.21
N ALA A 263 9.21 2.40 15.17
CA ALA A 263 9.78 1.60 14.09
C ALA A 263 9.30 0.14 14.15
N ASP A 264 9.50 -0.60 13.07
CA ASP A 264 9.18 -2.03 12.98
C ASP A 264 10.46 -2.86 13.16
N ASN A 265 10.72 -3.28 14.40
CA ASN A 265 11.84 -4.16 14.74
C ASN A 265 11.66 -4.80 16.14
N SER A 266 12.45 -5.85 16.40
CA SER A 266 12.36 -6.61 17.67
C SER A 266 12.67 -5.80 18.95
N SER A 267 13.38 -4.67 18.84
CA SER A 267 13.62 -3.76 19.96
C SER A 267 12.33 -3.03 20.34
N VAL A 268 11.55 -2.63 19.35
CA VAL A 268 10.25 -1.97 19.52
C VAL A 268 9.23 -2.96 20.08
N ASP A 269 9.22 -4.21 19.61
CA ASP A 269 8.32 -5.24 20.16
C ASP A 269 8.57 -5.45 21.65
N ALA A 270 9.84 -5.53 22.05
CA ALA A 270 10.21 -5.65 23.46
C ALA A 270 9.88 -4.37 24.26
N LEU A 271 9.99 -3.18 23.66
CA LEU A 271 9.57 -1.92 24.29
C LEU A 271 8.04 -1.88 24.50
N ARG A 272 7.26 -2.32 23.51
CA ARG A 272 5.79 -2.44 23.61
C ARG A 272 5.40 -3.42 24.72
N GLU A 273 6.05 -4.58 24.79
CA GLU A 273 5.82 -5.54 25.87
C GLU A 273 6.09 -4.92 27.25
N MET A 274 7.19 -4.17 27.38
CA MET A 274 7.52 -3.47 28.62
C MET A 274 6.45 -2.43 28.99
N LEU A 275 5.98 -1.63 28.04
CA LEU A 275 4.99 -0.57 28.25
C LEU A 275 3.56 -1.12 28.42
N SER A 276 3.29 -2.37 28.02
CA SER A 276 2.00 -3.03 28.28
C SER A 276 1.74 -3.24 29.78
N ALA A 277 2.80 -3.28 30.60
CA ALA A 277 2.69 -3.35 32.05
C ALA A 277 2.35 -1.99 32.71
N GLY A 278 2.40 -0.89 31.95
CA GLY A 278 2.10 0.47 32.39
C GLY A 278 3.16 1.49 31.94
N PRO A 279 2.89 2.78 32.15
CA PRO A 279 3.80 3.85 31.77
C PRO A 279 5.18 3.72 32.43
N LEU A 280 6.23 4.07 31.73
CA LEU A 280 7.62 4.06 32.18
C LEU A 280 8.13 5.49 32.33
N GLU A 281 8.54 5.85 33.56
CA GLU A 281 9.19 7.12 33.84
C GLU A 281 10.72 6.98 33.72
N ILE A 282 11.34 7.88 32.96
CA ILE A 282 12.77 7.88 32.68
C ILE A 282 13.36 9.24 33.03
N ASP A 283 14.33 9.25 33.97
CA ASP A 283 15.17 10.43 34.19
C ASP A 283 16.26 10.50 33.14
N MET A 284 16.21 11.51 32.31
CA MET A 284 17.12 11.69 31.19
C MET A 284 18.08 12.83 31.41
N GLN A 285 19.34 12.62 31.08
CA GLN A 285 20.40 13.61 31.18
C GLN A 285 20.75 14.20 29.83
N ASP A 286 21.09 15.47 29.80
CA ASP A 286 21.63 16.12 28.61
C ASP A 286 23.04 15.60 28.32
N TYR A 287 23.29 15.24 27.07
CA TYR A 287 24.62 14.78 26.63
C TYR A 287 25.05 15.49 25.34
N GLY A 288 26.11 16.26 25.47
CA GLY A 288 26.78 16.89 24.34
C GLY A 288 25.99 17.99 23.61
N ASP A 289 24.98 18.56 24.22
CA ASP A 289 24.04 19.54 23.61
C ASP A 289 23.43 19.00 22.30
N MET A 290 23.16 17.66 22.22
CA MET A 290 22.61 17.03 21.04
C MET A 290 21.53 15.98 21.31
N GLU A 291 21.48 15.47 22.55
CA GLU A 291 20.59 14.35 22.90
C GLU A 291 20.23 14.35 24.40
N LYS A 292 19.07 13.79 24.73
CA LYS A 292 18.71 13.37 26.09
C LYS A 292 18.83 11.86 26.20
N VAL A 293 19.51 11.38 27.24
CA VAL A 293 19.79 9.95 27.45
C VAL A 293 19.30 9.51 28.81
N GLY A 294 18.54 8.43 28.87
CA GLY A 294 18.05 7.81 30.10
C GLY A 294 18.01 6.29 30.03
N SER A 295 18.04 5.62 31.14
CA SER A 295 18.03 4.15 31.21
C SER A 295 16.63 3.59 31.15
N LEU A 296 16.39 2.56 30.31
CA LEU A 296 15.14 1.79 30.32
C LEU A 296 15.00 0.84 31.53
N GLY A 297 16.08 0.63 32.26
CA GLY A 297 16.08 -0.27 33.43
C GLY A 297 16.22 -1.75 33.11
N GLN A 298 16.17 -2.14 31.85
CA GLN A 298 16.41 -3.50 31.33
C GLN A 298 17.01 -3.46 29.93
N ASP A 299 17.58 -4.57 29.50
CA ASP A 299 18.14 -4.71 28.18
C ASP A 299 17.06 -5.17 27.18
N LEU A 300 17.02 -4.52 26.00
CA LEU A 300 16.18 -4.89 24.86
C LEU A 300 17.04 -5.51 23.74
N PRO A 301 16.47 -6.29 22.82
CA PRO A 301 17.12 -6.70 21.60
C PRO A 301 17.73 -5.51 20.85
N VAL A 302 18.81 -5.71 20.12
CA VAL A 302 19.54 -4.66 19.39
C VAL A 302 19.44 -4.93 17.90
N ASN A 303 19.09 -3.91 17.12
CA ASN A 303 18.98 -3.92 15.66
C ASN A 303 19.84 -2.77 15.09
N ASP A 304 21.14 -2.76 15.41
CA ASP A 304 22.04 -1.67 15.07
C ASP A 304 22.31 -1.58 13.58
N GLU A 305 22.09 -0.39 13.03
CA GLU A 305 22.44 -0.01 11.67
C GLU A 305 23.11 1.38 11.66
N GLN A 306 23.80 1.73 10.57
CA GLN A 306 24.44 3.04 10.45
C GLN A 306 23.37 4.11 10.18
N ILE A 307 23.04 4.92 11.21
CA ILE A 307 22.04 5.97 11.14
C ILE A 307 22.71 7.34 11.30
N THR A 308 22.27 8.33 10.54
CA THR A 308 22.48 9.75 10.83
C THR A 308 21.19 10.28 11.44
N THR A 309 21.25 10.66 12.73
CA THR A 309 20.07 11.13 13.47
C THR A 309 19.66 12.55 13.07
N GLU A 310 18.38 12.82 13.25
CA GLU A 310 17.76 14.14 13.13
C GLU A 310 16.96 14.46 14.39
N ALA A 311 16.48 15.68 14.53
CA ALA A 311 15.62 16.05 15.64
C ALA A 311 14.34 15.19 15.66
N GLY A 312 14.00 14.65 16.83
CA GLY A 312 12.87 13.77 17.05
C GLY A 312 13.18 12.28 16.92
N ASP A 313 14.38 11.89 16.48
CA ASP A 313 14.75 10.47 16.43
C ASP A 313 14.83 9.89 17.83
N LEU A 314 14.15 8.75 18.02
CA LEU A 314 14.19 7.93 19.23
C LEU A 314 15.10 6.73 18.98
N ILE A 315 16.12 6.59 19.81
CA ILE A 315 17.19 5.60 19.63
C ILE A 315 17.33 4.73 20.89
N LEU A 316 17.53 3.44 20.64
CA LEU A 316 18.08 2.52 21.66
C LEU A 316 19.60 2.48 21.51
N TYR A 317 20.31 2.89 22.52
CA TYR A 317 21.76 2.84 22.56
C TYR A 317 22.24 1.77 23.53
N GLN A 318 23.14 0.90 23.06
CA GLN A 318 23.72 -0.21 23.83
C GLN A 318 22.69 -1.16 24.48
N GLY A 319 21.50 -1.26 23.89
CA GLY A 319 20.45 -2.19 24.33
C GLY A 319 19.63 -1.74 25.54
N ASN A 320 20.00 -0.69 26.25
CA ASN A 320 19.27 -0.28 27.48
C ASN A 320 19.14 1.22 27.71
N SER A 321 19.65 2.06 26.85
CA SER A 321 19.54 3.50 26.96
C SER A 321 18.54 4.03 25.93
N PHE A 322 17.49 4.68 26.40
CA PHE A 322 16.54 5.43 25.57
C PHE A 322 17.10 6.82 25.30
N VAL A 323 17.13 7.22 24.04
CA VAL A 323 17.76 8.48 23.61
C VAL A 323 16.79 9.26 22.74
N ILE A 324 16.64 10.56 23.03
CA ILE A 324 15.89 11.53 22.21
C ILE A 324 16.90 12.46 21.59
N TYR A 325 17.06 12.39 20.27
CA TYR A 325 17.94 13.30 19.51
C TYR A 325 17.23 14.61 19.18
N TYR A 326 17.92 15.72 19.34
CA TYR A 326 17.50 17.03 18.87
C TYR A 326 18.56 17.72 17.98
N ALA A 327 19.68 17.03 17.74
CA ALA A 327 20.72 17.41 16.76
C ALA A 327 21.22 16.16 16.01
N SER A 328 22.00 16.39 14.94
CA SER A 328 22.50 15.29 14.10
C SER A 328 23.73 14.62 14.70
N ASN A 329 23.72 13.30 14.71
CA ASN A 329 24.86 12.42 15.02
C ASN A 329 24.85 11.22 14.10
N THR A 330 26.02 10.65 13.78
CA THR A 330 26.13 9.46 12.89
C THR A 330 26.88 8.35 13.60
N TRP A 331 26.20 7.24 13.84
CA TRP A 331 26.75 6.05 14.46
C TRP A 331 25.94 4.80 14.12
N ASN A 332 26.34 3.64 14.67
CA ASN A 332 25.52 2.45 14.64
C ASN A 332 24.52 2.51 15.78
N PHE A 333 23.24 2.65 15.43
CA PHE A 333 22.14 2.81 16.36
C PHE A 333 21.00 1.86 16.03
N THR A 334 20.20 1.50 17.03
CA THR A 334 18.91 0.88 16.85
C THR A 334 17.83 1.96 16.92
N ARG A 335 17.07 2.16 15.84
CA ARG A 335 15.95 3.09 15.79
C ARG A 335 14.75 2.52 16.54
N LEU A 336 14.19 3.27 17.47
CA LEU A 336 12.93 2.95 18.14
C LEU A 336 11.73 3.67 17.55
N GLY A 337 11.94 4.84 16.93
CA GLY A 337 10.87 5.62 16.33
C GLY A 337 11.26 7.06 16.03
N LYS A 338 10.24 7.86 15.70
CA LYS A 338 10.40 9.29 15.36
C LYS A 338 9.27 10.11 15.97
N ILE A 339 9.56 11.22 16.60
CA ILE A 339 8.59 12.24 17.00
C ILE A 339 8.27 13.07 15.75
N ASN A 340 7.02 13.09 15.35
CA ASN A 340 6.56 13.80 14.17
C ASN A 340 6.06 15.22 14.51
N GLY A 341 6.16 16.14 13.54
CA GLY A 341 5.57 17.48 13.65
C GLY A 341 6.25 18.42 14.64
N VAL A 342 7.51 18.15 15.06
CA VAL A 342 8.29 19.02 15.94
C VAL A 342 9.59 19.44 15.26
N SER A 343 9.92 20.72 15.29
CA SER A 343 11.23 21.21 14.85
C SER A 343 12.30 21.00 15.93
N ALA A 344 13.58 21.07 15.52
CA ALA A 344 14.70 20.95 16.46
C ALA A 344 14.66 22.01 17.58
N GLU A 345 14.28 23.26 17.23
CA GLU A 345 14.17 24.36 18.19
C GLU A 345 13.02 24.15 19.18
N GLU A 346 11.85 23.72 18.68
CA GLU A 346 10.69 23.41 19.55
C GLU A 346 10.97 22.21 20.47
N LEU A 347 11.64 21.19 19.96
CA LEU A 347 12.00 20.02 20.75
C LEU A 347 13.00 20.37 21.86
N GLN A 348 13.99 21.23 21.58
CA GLN A 348 14.93 21.74 22.56
C GLN A 348 14.23 22.58 23.65
N ASP A 349 13.28 23.42 23.25
CA ASP A 349 12.50 24.23 24.20
C ASP A 349 11.63 23.34 25.13
N ILE A 350 11.03 22.27 24.58
CA ILE A 350 10.21 21.31 25.35
C ILE A 350 11.08 20.49 26.30
N LEU A 351 12.22 19.97 25.83
CA LEU A 351 13.15 19.17 26.62
C LEU A 351 13.90 20.00 27.69
N GLY A 352 14.03 21.31 27.46
CA GLY A 352 14.69 22.24 28.35
C GLY A 352 16.20 22.02 28.49
N GLU A 353 16.86 22.92 29.22
CA GLU A 353 18.28 22.81 29.56
C GLU A 353 18.47 21.81 30.75
N GLY A 354 19.50 20.94 30.65
CA GLY A 354 19.86 19.98 31.71
C GLY A 354 19.00 18.71 31.75
N ASP A 355 18.81 18.17 32.92
CA ASP A 355 18.10 16.90 33.12
C ASP A 355 16.57 17.09 32.98
N VAL A 356 15.89 16.07 32.41
CA VAL A 356 14.44 16.07 32.21
C VAL A 356 13.87 14.70 32.53
N THR A 357 12.68 14.66 33.12
CA THR A 357 11.94 13.41 33.32
C THR A 357 10.93 13.26 32.18
N VAL A 358 10.95 12.11 31.53
CA VAL A 358 10.05 11.76 30.43
C VAL A 358 9.26 10.52 30.82
N THR A 359 7.94 10.55 30.67
CA THR A 359 7.10 9.38 30.86
C THR A 359 6.67 8.82 29.50
N LEU A 360 7.01 7.56 29.23
CA LEU A 360 6.63 6.81 28.06
C LEU A 360 5.35 6.03 28.31
N SER A 361 4.40 6.05 27.36
CA SER A 361 3.23 5.17 27.38
C SER A 361 2.79 4.87 25.95
N LEU A 362 2.19 3.73 25.71
CA LEU A 362 1.50 3.47 24.45
C LEU A 362 0.26 4.37 24.35
N ALA A 363 -0.08 4.82 23.16
CA ALA A 363 -1.35 5.51 22.94
C ALA A 363 -2.51 4.53 23.16
N GLU A 364 -3.56 4.97 23.87
CA GLU A 364 -4.78 4.18 24.10
C GLU A 364 -5.72 4.28 22.90
#